data_e7fb012d351006b778be563221a5500d
#
_entry.id   e7fb012d351006b778be563221a5500d
#
_cell.length_a   1.000
_cell.length_b   1.000
_cell.length_c   1.000
_cell.angle_alpha   90.00
_cell.angle_beta   90.00
_cell.angle_gamma   90.00
#
_symmetry.space_group_name_H-M   'P 1'
#
loop_
_entity.id
_entity.type
_entity.pdbx_description
1 polymer ?
#
loop_
_entity_poly.entity_id
_entity_poly.type
_entity_poly.pdbx_seq_one_letter_code
_entity_poly.pdbx_strand_id
1 'polypeptide(L)'
;MNIAAASRDLPALFRPKQRLGFNTRVSFNDDDGPAQGLRQGIELFRQAERLGYQSGWAYQRHFDHYLSSPLPFFAAVGQHTRHITLGSAVIPMRYQDPILLAEAAGTTDLLIDGRLELAISTGANGAFDAVFGTVDTDARTEAKRRQSRFLAAIAGDVLHIVTERDTGAPAGAELRVTPHSPTLRSRIRQGSASLDSAIQAAELGIGLISGTVLHDQAEGETFGQYQARIIDAYRTHWLRIWKTTPPPVAVAASVLVGTTPELREKYAAYDLERRTAGIAASRPKGALAPAGQPVGALISPVFQGTPDAVIEAVLSDPGLAAADELVLFLPPAFGLSENIRLLADLATTVAPSLGWKPASDNQGPEQAAIQGSRPPA
;
A
#
# COMPACT_ATOMS: atom_id res chain seq x y z
N MET A 1 6.12 -15.10 31.29
CA MET A 1 5.39 -14.12 32.08
C MET A 1 4.27 -13.59 31.22
N ASN A 2 3.05 -14.10 31.42
CA ASN A 2 1.87 -13.78 30.60
C ASN A 2 1.39 -12.37 31.02
N ILE A 3 1.71 -11.37 30.21
CA ILE A 3 1.05 -10.06 30.32
C ILE A 3 -0.23 -10.20 29.47
N ALA A 4 -1.32 -10.58 30.13
CA ALA A 4 -2.64 -10.44 29.56
C ALA A 4 -2.87 -8.94 29.31
N ALA A 5 -2.79 -8.51 28.06
CA ALA A 5 -3.23 -7.18 27.67
C ALA A 5 -4.71 -7.07 28.07
N ALA A 6 -5.02 -6.19 29.02
CA ALA A 6 -6.40 -5.91 29.38
C ALA A 6 -7.12 -5.45 28.10
N SER A 7 -8.18 -6.16 27.72
CA SER A 7 -9.02 -5.73 26.61
C SER A 7 -9.66 -4.40 26.99
N ARG A 8 -9.15 -3.31 26.43
CA ARG A 8 -9.83 -2.01 26.52
C ARG A 8 -11.06 -2.08 25.62
N ASP A 9 -12.19 -1.61 26.12
CA ASP A 9 -13.37 -1.42 25.26
C ASP A 9 -13.03 -0.41 24.18
N LEU A 10 -13.20 -0.81 22.92
CA LEU A 10 -12.95 0.06 21.78
C LEU A 10 -14.01 1.16 21.71
N PRO A 11 -13.66 2.41 21.34
CA PRO A 11 -14.64 3.47 21.11
C PRO A 11 -15.70 3.02 20.10
N ALA A 12 -16.95 3.44 20.28
CA ALA A 12 -18.09 2.99 19.48
C ALA A 12 -17.92 3.19 17.94
N LEU A 13 -17.16 4.20 17.54
CA LEU A 13 -16.88 4.49 16.13
C LEU A 13 -15.57 3.85 15.61
N PHE A 14 -14.78 3.23 16.49
CA PHE A 14 -13.52 2.61 16.10
C PHE A 14 -13.76 1.22 15.53
N ARG A 15 -13.32 1.01 14.27
CA ARG A 15 -13.33 -0.31 13.67
C ARG A 15 -12.13 -1.12 14.14
N PRO A 16 -12.35 -2.31 14.77
CA PRO A 16 -11.25 -3.21 15.13
C PRO A 16 -10.38 -3.49 13.90
N LYS A 17 -9.06 -3.46 14.07
CA LYS A 17 -8.13 -3.72 12.97
C LYS A 17 -8.17 -5.20 12.61
N GLN A 18 -8.68 -5.50 11.43
CA GLN A 18 -8.74 -6.86 10.90
C GLN A 18 -7.38 -7.32 10.38
N ARG A 19 -6.58 -6.35 9.87
CA ARG A 19 -5.25 -6.60 9.32
C ARG A 19 -4.26 -5.56 9.84
N LEU A 20 -3.04 -6.01 10.05
CA LEU A 20 -1.88 -5.17 10.30
C LEU A 20 -0.87 -5.39 9.19
N GLY A 21 -0.45 -4.31 8.59
CA GLY A 21 0.53 -4.30 7.51
C GLY A 21 1.66 -3.32 7.78
N PHE A 22 2.66 -3.32 6.92
CA PHE A 22 3.71 -2.31 6.88
C PHE A 22 4.00 -1.88 5.45
N ASN A 23 4.53 -0.68 5.27
CA ASN A 23 5.01 -0.15 4.00
C ASN A 23 6.48 0.24 4.14
N THR A 24 7.32 -0.34 3.32
CA THR A 24 8.76 -0.05 3.25
C THR A 24 9.12 0.53 1.88
N ARG A 25 10.19 1.29 1.84
CA ARG A 25 10.75 1.77 0.56
C ARG A 25 11.78 0.82 -0.03
N VAL A 26 12.18 -0.23 0.71
CA VAL A 26 13.30 -1.10 0.34
C VAL A 26 14.48 -0.24 -0.09
N SER A 27 14.88 0.66 0.81
CA SER A 27 15.93 1.64 0.55
C SER A 27 17.32 1.03 0.65
N PHE A 28 18.26 1.66 -0.02
CA PHE A 28 19.68 1.37 0.10
C PHE A 28 20.45 2.70 0.18
N ASN A 29 21.65 2.65 0.73
CA ASN A 29 22.59 3.76 0.73
C ASN A 29 23.80 3.44 -0.15
N ASP A 30 24.66 4.44 -0.41
CA ASP A 30 25.84 4.27 -1.25
C ASP A 30 26.87 3.31 -0.64
N ASP A 31 26.91 3.21 0.70
CA ASP A 31 27.92 2.41 1.40
C ASP A 31 27.60 0.90 1.31
N ASP A 32 26.31 0.51 1.44
CA ASP A 32 25.86 -0.89 1.40
C ASP A 32 25.50 -1.37 -0.02
N GLY A 33 25.09 -0.44 -0.85
CA GLY A 33 24.67 -0.69 -2.23
C GLY A 33 23.31 -1.37 -2.40
N PRO A 34 22.77 -1.37 -3.65
CA PRO A 34 21.40 -1.79 -3.93
C PRO A 34 21.15 -3.29 -3.67
N ALA A 35 22.13 -4.15 -3.92
CA ALA A 35 21.95 -5.59 -3.69
C ALA A 35 21.74 -5.91 -2.22
N GLN A 36 22.41 -5.19 -1.31
CA GLN A 36 22.20 -5.38 0.12
C GLN A 36 20.84 -4.85 0.56
N GLY A 37 20.41 -3.69 0.07
CA GLY A 37 19.08 -3.15 0.35
C GLY A 37 17.94 -4.12 -0.05
N LEU A 38 18.05 -4.76 -1.23
CA LEU A 38 17.10 -5.77 -1.67
C LEU A 38 17.06 -6.98 -0.74
N ARG A 39 18.24 -7.51 -0.32
CA ARG A 39 18.31 -8.63 0.63
C ARG A 39 17.73 -8.28 1.99
N GLN A 40 18.02 -7.08 2.50
CA GLN A 40 17.44 -6.58 3.75
C GLN A 40 15.93 -6.41 3.63
N GLY A 41 15.43 -5.97 2.47
CA GLY A 41 13.99 -5.93 2.17
C GLY A 41 13.35 -7.32 2.29
N ILE A 42 13.91 -8.35 1.67
CA ILE A 42 13.40 -9.73 1.78
C ILE A 42 13.36 -10.18 3.25
N GLU A 43 14.43 -9.93 4.01
CA GLU A 43 14.49 -10.31 5.43
C GLU A 43 13.44 -9.56 6.27
N LEU A 44 13.19 -8.28 5.99
CA LEU A 44 12.14 -7.52 6.66
C LEU A 44 10.75 -8.16 6.49
N PHE A 45 10.40 -8.60 5.27
CA PHE A 45 9.14 -9.29 5.00
C PHE A 45 9.04 -10.63 5.74
N ARG A 46 10.14 -11.40 5.79
CA ARG A 46 10.22 -12.66 6.55
C ARG A 46 9.98 -12.44 8.05
N GLN A 47 10.61 -11.41 8.63
CA GLN A 47 10.44 -11.09 10.04
C GLN A 47 9.04 -10.57 10.34
N ALA A 48 8.47 -9.74 9.49
CA ALA A 48 7.09 -9.26 9.63
C ALA A 48 6.09 -10.43 9.62
N GLU A 49 6.24 -11.40 8.71
CA GLU A 49 5.41 -12.60 8.70
C GLU A 49 5.51 -13.39 10.02
N ARG A 50 6.72 -13.57 10.56
CA ARG A 50 6.92 -14.24 11.87
C ARG A 50 6.28 -13.48 13.03
N LEU A 51 6.17 -12.16 12.92
CA LEU A 51 5.47 -11.32 13.90
C LEU A 51 3.94 -11.34 13.73
N GLY A 52 3.43 -12.05 12.70
CA GLY A 52 2.01 -12.21 12.44
C GLY A 52 1.38 -11.12 11.59
N TYR A 53 2.16 -10.26 10.94
CA TYR A 53 1.65 -9.27 9.97
C TYR A 53 0.97 -9.95 8.79
N GLN A 54 -0.19 -9.43 8.37
CA GLN A 54 -0.96 -10.00 7.27
C GLN A 54 -0.60 -9.40 5.91
N SER A 55 -0.02 -8.19 5.88
CA SER A 55 0.38 -7.54 4.61
C SER A 55 1.73 -6.83 4.70
N GLY A 56 2.51 -6.93 3.64
CA GLY A 56 3.74 -6.16 3.46
C GLY A 56 3.70 -5.40 2.14
N TRP A 57 3.89 -4.08 2.21
CA TRP A 57 3.80 -3.18 1.08
C TRP A 57 5.17 -2.60 0.76
N ALA A 58 5.48 -2.44 -0.53
CA ALA A 58 6.67 -1.73 -0.99
C ALA A 58 6.28 -0.52 -1.84
N TYR A 59 6.95 0.60 -1.58
CA TYR A 59 6.80 1.82 -2.35
C TYR A 59 7.66 1.76 -3.62
N GLN A 60 7.06 1.98 -4.78
CA GLN A 60 7.79 2.09 -6.04
C GLN A 60 8.29 3.52 -6.28
N ARG A 61 9.58 3.68 -6.62
CA ARG A 61 10.12 4.96 -7.07
C ARG A 61 11.22 4.74 -8.11
N HIS A 62 11.13 5.46 -9.21
CA HIS A 62 12.14 5.42 -10.28
C HIS A 62 13.32 6.36 -9.94
N PHE A 63 14.50 6.03 -10.44
CA PHE A 63 15.70 6.85 -10.44
C PHE A 63 16.13 7.37 -9.05
N ASP A 64 15.95 6.58 -8.00
CA ASP A 64 16.28 6.96 -6.62
C ASP A 64 16.78 5.72 -5.84
N HIS A 65 17.27 5.92 -4.63
CA HIS A 65 17.79 4.86 -3.74
C HIS A 65 16.67 4.02 -3.08
N TYR A 66 15.66 3.65 -3.89
CA TYR A 66 14.50 2.87 -3.49
C TYR A 66 14.15 1.80 -4.53
N LEU A 67 13.27 0.90 -4.18
CA LEU A 67 12.76 -0.13 -5.09
C LEU A 67 12.08 0.51 -6.32
N SER A 68 12.61 0.24 -7.51
CA SER A 68 12.04 0.72 -8.77
C SER A 68 11.10 -0.28 -9.44
N SER A 69 11.30 -1.58 -9.20
CA SER A 69 10.52 -2.67 -9.83
C SER A 69 10.00 -3.64 -8.78
N PRO A 70 8.77 -3.46 -8.28
CA PRO A 70 8.25 -4.26 -7.17
C PRO A 70 7.93 -5.72 -7.54
N LEU A 71 7.48 -6.02 -8.76
CA LEU A 71 7.03 -7.37 -9.11
C LEU A 71 8.14 -8.43 -9.06
N PRO A 72 9.33 -8.23 -9.65
CA PRO A 72 10.45 -9.16 -9.48
C PRO A 72 10.87 -9.31 -8.00
N PHE A 73 10.82 -8.22 -7.24
CA PHE A 73 11.11 -8.25 -5.81
C PHE A 73 10.10 -9.12 -5.07
N PHE A 74 8.80 -8.98 -5.33
CA PHE A 74 7.76 -9.80 -4.69
C PHE A 74 7.85 -11.27 -5.10
N ALA A 75 8.21 -11.57 -6.35
CA ALA A 75 8.48 -12.95 -6.76
C ALA A 75 9.59 -13.59 -5.90
N ALA A 76 10.64 -12.83 -5.58
CA ALA A 76 11.71 -13.29 -4.69
C ALA A 76 11.25 -13.41 -3.23
N VAL A 77 10.57 -12.37 -2.68
CA VAL A 77 10.02 -12.39 -1.31
C VAL A 77 9.08 -13.58 -1.12
N GLY A 78 8.24 -13.85 -2.11
CA GLY A 78 7.26 -14.93 -2.08
C GLY A 78 7.87 -16.32 -1.91
N GLN A 79 9.12 -16.54 -2.33
CA GLN A 79 9.85 -17.80 -2.11
C GLN A 79 10.34 -17.93 -0.65
N HIS A 80 10.34 -16.85 0.11
CA HIS A 80 10.80 -16.81 1.51
C HIS A 80 9.68 -16.61 2.52
N THR A 81 8.43 -16.46 2.07
CA THR A 81 7.23 -16.25 2.87
C THR A 81 6.10 -17.17 2.43
N ARG A 82 5.07 -17.39 3.28
CA ARG A 82 3.98 -18.35 3.01
C ARG A 82 2.58 -17.74 3.11
N HIS A 83 2.38 -16.74 3.99
CA HIS A 83 1.04 -16.27 4.36
C HIS A 83 0.84 -14.77 4.14
N ILE A 84 1.89 -13.96 4.35
CA ILE A 84 1.82 -12.52 4.20
C ILE A 84 1.50 -12.13 2.75
N THR A 85 0.53 -11.25 2.55
CA THR A 85 0.27 -10.66 1.22
C THR A 85 1.35 -9.65 0.87
N LEU A 86 1.73 -9.62 -0.40
CA LEU A 86 2.82 -8.79 -0.92
C LEU A 86 2.24 -7.71 -1.83
N GLY A 87 2.39 -6.47 -1.45
CA GLY A 87 1.72 -5.36 -2.13
C GLY A 87 2.62 -4.21 -2.55
N SER A 88 2.24 -3.52 -3.62
CA SER A 88 2.85 -2.24 -3.97
C SER A 88 1.95 -1.09 -3.54
N ALA A 89 2.51 -0.07 -2.93
CA ALA A 89 1.77 1.13 -2.58
C ALA A 89 2.61 2.39 -2.88
N VAL A 90 2.52 2.89 -4.12
CA VAL A 90 1.63 2.55 -5.23
C VAL A 90 2.42 2.39 -6.54
N ILE A 91 1.83 1.73 -7.57
CA ILE A 91 2.35 1.75 -8.94
C ILE A 91 1.74 2.95 -9.67
N PRO A 92 2.55 3.92 -10.16
CA PRO A 92 2.05 5.05 -10.94
C PRO A 92 1.76 4.63 -12.38
N MET A 93 0.50 4.59 -12.80
CA MET A 93 0.10 4.18 -14.16
C MET A 93 0.61 5.13 -15.25
N ARG A 94 1.02 6.34 -14.88
CA ARG A 94 1.66 7.30 -15.79
C ARG A 94 2.83 6.72 -16.57
N TYR A 95 3.60 5.82 -15.94
CA TYR A 95 4.86 5.29 -16.49
C TYR A 95 4.78 3.79 -16.83
N GLN A 96 3.59 3.18 -16.76
CA GLN A 96 3.45 1.76 -17.00
C GLN A 96 2.84 1.46 -18.37
N ASP A 97 3.39 0.50 -19.10
CA ASP A 97 2.60 -0.19 -20.11
C ASP A 97 1.59 -1.11 -19.40
N PRO A 98 0.28 -0.94 -19.65
CA PRO A 98 -0.74 -1.67 -18.91
C PRO A 98 -0.76 -3.18 -19.20
N ILE A 99 -0.33 -3.60 -20.40
CA ILE A 99 -0.34 -5.02 -20.77
C ILE A 99 0.88 -5.72 -20.19
N LEU A 100 2.08 -5.15 -20.36
CA LEU A 100 3.29 -5.70 -19.75
C LEU A 100 3.18 -5.75 -18.21
N LEU A 101 2.54 -4.76 -17.59
CA LEU A 101 2.27 -4.78 -16.15
C LEU A 101 1.30 -5.92 -15.80
N ALA A 102 0.26 -6.18 -16.59
CA ALA A 102 -0.69 -7.24 -16.34
C ALA A 102 -0.06 -8.64 -16.47
N GLU A 103 0.80 -8.86 -17.48
CA GLU A 103 1.56 -10.10 -17.67
C GLU A 103 2.51 -10.35 -16.49
N ALA A 104 3.29 -9.34 -16.10
CA ALA A 104 4.20 -9.43 -14.99
C ALA A 104 3.47 -9.65 -13.64
N ALA A 105 2.32 -8.99 -13.44
CA ALA A 105 1.51 -9.15 -12.23
C ALA A 105 0.87 -10.53 -12.15
N GLY A 106 0.30 -11.05 -13.25
CA GLY A 106 -0.26 -12.38 -13.32
C GLY A 106 0.79 -13.46 -13.04
N THR A 107 1.95 -13.35 -13.67
CA THR A 107 3.09 -14.26 -13.45
C THR A 107 3.56 -14.21 -11.99
N THR A 108 3.74 -13.01 -11.43
CA THR A 108 4.17 -12.86 -10.04
C THR A 108 3.15 -13.47 -9.08
N ASP A 109 1.87 -13.18 -9.28
CA ASP A 109 0.79 -13.67 -8.41
C ASP A 109 0.73 -15.19 -8.38
N LEU A 110 0.87 -15.85 -9.53
CA LEU A 110 0.91 -17.30 -9.61
C LEU A 110 2.15 -17.90 -8.93
N LEU A 111 3.31 -17.25 -9.04
CA LEU A 111 4.55 -17.68 -8.39
C LEU A 111 4.50 -17.59 -6.85
N ILE A 112 3.63 -16.74 -6.32
CA ILE A 112 3.47 -16.51 -4.88
C ILE A 112 2.11 -16.98 -4.35
N ASP A 113 1.49 -17.94 -5.01
CA ASP A 113 0.26 -18.61 -4.58
C ASP A 113 -0.93 -17.64 -4.33
N GLY A 114 -1.11 -16.65 -5.21
CA GLY A 114 -2.25 -15.72 -5.15
C GLY A 114 -2.18 -14.66 -4.05
N ARG A 115 -0.98 -14.33 -3.54
CA ARG A 115 -0.78 -13.38 -2.43
C ARG A 115 -0.41 -11.96 -2.88
N LEU A 116 -0.44 -11.65 -4.18
CA LEU A 116 -0.14 -10.31 -4.69
C LEU A 116 -1.32 -9.37 -4.46
N GLU A 117 -1.06 -8.20 -3.88
CA GLU A 117 -1.97 -7.05 -3.83
C GLU A 117 -1.32 -5.86 -4.55
N LEU A 118 -2.02 -5.17 -5.43
CA LEU A 118 -1.46 -4.01 -6.12
C LEU A 118 -2.30 -2.77 -5.87
N ALA A 119 -1.70 -1.76 -5.26
CA ALA A 119 -2.27 -0.43 -5.26
C ALA A 119 -1.71 0.37 -6.44
N ILE A 120 -2.61 0.91 -7.24
CA ILE A 120 -2.32 1.71 -8.44
C ILE A 120 -2.77 3.15 -8.25
N SER A 121 -2.14 4.07 -8.93
CA SER A 121 -2.55 5.49 -8.97
C SER A 121 -2.31 6.08 -10.35
N THR A 122 -2.87 7.25 -10.63
CA THR A 122 -2.57 7.97 -11.88
C THR A 122 -1.12 8.44 -11.93
N GLY A 123 -0.48 8.70 -10.78
CA GLY A 123 0.87 9.27 -10.71
C GLY A 123 0.85 10.79 -10.88
N ALA A 124 0.96 11.52 -9.77
CA ALA A 124 0.86 12.98 -9.75
C ALA A 124 2.15 13.70 -10.21
N ASN A 125 3.31 13.01 -10.15
CA ASN A 125 4.60 13.64 -10.37
C ASN A 125 5.11 13.39 -11.79
N GLY A 126 5.27 14.48 -12.56
CA GLY A 126 5.82 14.46 -13.92
C GLY A 126 7.33 14.55 -14.01
N ALA A 127 8.08 14.42 -12.91
CA ALA A 127 9.53 14.61 -12.89
C ALA A 127 10.31 13.67 -13.82
N PHE A 128 9.73 12.53 -14.16
CA PHE A 128 10.37 11.52 -15.00
C PHE A 128 9.81 11.43 -16.43
N ASP A 129 8.92 12.34 -16.79
CA ASP A 129 8.26 12.35 -18.10
C ASP A 129 9.25 12.34 -19.26
N ALA A 130 10.33 13.12 -19.16
CA ALA A 130 11.36 13.20 -20.19
C ALA A 130 12.05 11.85 -20.46
N VAL A 131 12.17 10.99 -19.44
CA VAL A 131 12.82 9.68 -19.59
C VAL A 131 11.85 8.64 -20.13
N PHE A 132 10.59 8.69 -19.69
CA PHE A 132 9.57 7.74 -20.12
C PHE A 132 8.85 8.14 -21.42
N GLY A 133 9.21 9.27 -22.02
CA GLY A 133 8.63 9.73 -23.28
C GLY A 133 7.15 10.06 -23.12
N THR A 134 6.83 11.08 -22.31
CA THR A 134 5.44 11.53 -22.18
C THR A 134 4.90 12.03 -23.50
N VAL A 135 3.75 11.52 -23.85
CA VAL A 135 2.94 11.96 -24.98
C VAL A 135 2.33 13.33 -24.62
N ASP A 136 2.18 14.19 -25.60
CA ASP A 136 1.60 15.55 -25.54
C ASP A 136 0.10 15.59 -25.14
N THR A 137 -0.37 14.59 -24.39
CA THR A 137 -1.75 14.46 -23.91
C THR A 137 -1.81 14.76 -22.42
N ASP A 138 -2.98 15.14 -21.93
CA ASP A 138 -3.25 15.22 -20.49
C ASP A 138 -2.82 13.91 -19.81
N ALA A 139 -1.70 13.97 -19.12
CA ALA A 139 -1.07 12.81 -18.48
C ALA A 139 -1.99 12.09 -17.47
N ARG A 140 -2.94 12.82 -16.89
CA ARG A 140 -3.94 12.23 -15.97
C ARG A 140 -4.96 11.40 -16.75
N THR A 141 -5.42 11.88 -17.87
CA THR A 141 -6.34 11.14 -18.78
C THR A 141 -5.67 9.89 -19.31
N GLU A 142 -4.43 9.99 -19.77
CA GLU A 142 -3.68 8.83 -20.26
C GLU A 142 -3.44 7.79 -19.15
N ALA A 143 -3.10 8.21 -17.94
CA ALA A 143 -2.95 7.31 -16.80
C ALA A 143 -4.26 6.59 -16.46
N LYS A 144 -5.41 7.26 -16.53
CA LYS A 144 -6.73 6.64 -16.34
C LYS A 144 -7.04 5.63 -17.45
N ARG A 145 -6.71 5.94 -18.71
CA ARG A 145 -6.85 5.01 -19.85
C ARG A 145 -6.00 3.75 -19.64
N ARG A 146 -4.73 3.90 -19.22
CA ARG A 146 -3.84 2.78 -18.90
C ARG A 146 -4.37 1.96 -17.71
N GLN A 147 -4.91 2.62 -16.70
CA GLN A 147 -5.53 1.95 -15.55
C GLN A 147 -6.71 1.06 -15.99
N SER A 148 -7.63 1.59 -16.80
CA SER A 148 -8.78 0.83 -17.31
C SER A 148 -8.32 -0.37 -18.16
N ARG A 149 -7.32 -0.17 -19.03
CA ARG A 149 -6.76 -1.23 -19.86
C ARG A 149 -6.06 -2.32 -19.03
N PHE A 150 -5.33 -1.93 -17.98
CA PHE A 150 -4.73 -2.87 -17.03
C PHE A 150 -5.80 -3.70 -16.32
N LEU A 151 -6.87 -3.05 -15.83
CA LEU A 151 -7.95 -3.73 -15.12
C LEU A 151 -8.70 -4.73 -16.00
N ALA A 152 -8.93 -4.41 -17.28
CA ALA A 152 -9.48 -5.32 -18.27
C ALA A 152 -8.53 -6.52 -18.54
N ALA A 153 -7.24 -6.24 -18.70
CA ALA A 153 -6.23 -7.27 -18.95
C ALA A 153 -6.13 -8.30 -17.81
N ILE A 154 -6.08 -7.84 -16.54
CA ILE A 154 -6.03 -8.75 -15.39
C ILE A 154 -7.38 -9.40 -15.06
N ALA A 155 -8.49 -8.92 -15.61
CA ALA A 155 -9.79 -9.60 -15.54
C ALA A 155 -9.88 -10.79 -16.48
N GLY A 156 -8.94 -10.89 -17.45
CA GLY A 156 -8.94 -11.94 -18.47
C GLY A 156 -9.78 -11.59 -19.70
N ASP A 157 -10.08 -10.30 -19.88
CA ASP A 157 -10.85 -9.85 -21.05
C ASP A 157 -10.12 -10.11 -22.36
N VAL A 158 -10.86 -10.26 -23.45
CA VAL A 158 -10.31 -10.26 -24.82
C VAL A 158 -9.82 -8.86 -25.14
N LEU A 159 -8.51 -8.73 -25.33
CA LEU A 159 -7.89 -7.44 -25.64
C LEU A 159 -7.92 -7.12 -27.13
N HIS A 160 -7.90 -8.17 -27.97
CA HIS A 160 -7.97 -8.07 -29.41
C HIS A 160 -8.38 -9.41 -30.03
N ILE A 161 -9.09 -9.38 -31.18
CA ILE A 161 -9.33 -10.53 -31.99
C ILE A 161 -8.53 -10.33 -33.31
N VAL A 162 -7.67 -11.29 -33.62
CA VAL A 162 -6.84 -11.23 -34.83
C VAL A 162 -7.72 -11.32 -36.05
N THR A 163 -7.74 -10.28 -36.89
CA THR A 163 -8.60 -10.22 -38.10
C THR A 163 -7.98 -10.87 -39.33
N GLU A 164 -6.65 -10.79 -39.44
CA GLU A 164 -5.88 -11.35 -40.54
C GLU A 164 -4.81 -12.32 -40.04
N ARG A 165 -4.45 -13.31 -40.82
CA ARG A 165 -3.40 -14.24 -40.43
C ARG A 165 -2.06 -13.52 -40.35
N ASP A 166 -1.48 -13.55 -39.15
CA ASP A 166 -0.12 -13.09 -38.85
C ASP A 166 0.78 -14.27 -38.48
N THR A 167 2.10 -14.07 -38.53
CA THR A 167 3.10 -15.07 -38.12
C THR A 167 2.98 -15.46 -36.63
N GLY A 168 2.44 -14.56 -35.79
CA GLY A 168 2.29 -14.76 -34.35
C GLY A 168 0.98 -15.41 -33.90
N ALA A 169 -0.12 -15.29 -34.71
CA ALA A 169 -1.43 -15.82 -34.34
C ALA A 169 -2.33 -16.04 -35.57
N PRO A 170 -3.21 -17.08 -35.58
CA PRO A 170 -4.17 -17.30 -36.63
C PRO A 170 -5.32 -16.30 -36.59
N ALA A 171 -5.95 -16.05 -37.75
CA ALA A 171 -7.19 -15.26 -37.82
C ALA A 171 -8.27 -15.87 -36.90
N GLY A 172 -8.99 -15.02 -36.18
CA GLY A 172 -9.98 -15.41 -35.16
C GLY A 172 -9.42 -15.71 -33.77
N ALA A 173 -8.10 -15.68 -33.58
CA ALA A 173 -7.50 -15.86 -32.24
C ALA A 173 -7.85 -14.70 -31.35
N GLU A 174 -8.29 -15.02 -30.12
CA GLU A 174 -8.54 -14.07 -29.04
C GLU A 174 -7.26 -13.84 -28.24
N LEU A 175 -6.75 -12.61 -28.26
CA LEU A 175 -5.57 -12.24 -27.49
C LEU A 175 -5.97 -11.81 -26.07
N ARG A 176 -5.49 -12.53 -25.08
CA ARG A 176 -5.66 -12.29 -23.63
C ARG A 176 -4.30 -12.36 -22.94
N VAL A 177 -4.20 -11.77 -21.75
CA VAL A 177 -2.98 -11.91 -20.94
C VAL A 177 -2.82 -13.39 -20.49
N THR A 178 -1.63 -13.93 -20.68
CA THR A 178 -1.26 -15.29 -20.30
C THR A 178 0.19 -15.31 -19.77
N PRO A 179 0.45 -15.94 -18.58
CA PRO A 179 -0.49 -16.66 -17.74
C PRO A 179 -1.45 -15.72 -17.00
N HIS A 180 -2.69 -16.16 -16.81
CA HIS A 180 -3.73 -15.40 -16.15
C HIS A 180 -3.95 -15.85 -14.70
N SER A 181 -3.93 -14.91 -13.75
CA SER A 181 -4.33 -15.16 -12.36
C SER A 181 -5.79 -14.74 -12.14
N PRO A 182 -6.73 -15.68 -11.98
CA PRO A 182 -8.17 -15.39 -12.02
C PRO A 182 -8.67 -14.58 -10.81
N THR A 183 -7.92 -14.55 -9.72
CA THR A 183 -8.31 -13.85 -8.48
C THR A 183 -7.61 -12.51 -8.28
N LEU A 184 -6.58 -12.18 -9.08
CA LEU A 184 -5.79 -10.96 -8.90
C LEU A 184 -6.63 -9.68 -8.99
N ARG A 185 -7.63 -9.65 -9.89
CA ARG A 185 -8.50 -8.49 -10.09
C ARG A 185 -9.18 -8.02 -8.80
N SER A 186 -9.54 -8.93 -7.90
CA SER A 186 -10.19 -8.63 -6.63
C SER A 186 -9.23 -8.04 -5.57
N ARG A 187 -7.93 -8.12 -5.80
CA ARG A 187 -6.88 -7.62 -4.91
C ARG A 187 -6.21 -6.34 -5.41
N ILE A 188 -6.83 -5.68 -6.41
CA ILE A 188 -6.39 -4.36 -6.84
C ILE A 188 -7.01 -3.29 -5.97
N ARG A 189 -6.20 -2.29 -5.60
CA ARG A 189 -6.61 -1.14 -4.81
C ARG A 189 -6.27 0.16 -5.54
N GLN A 190 -7.02 1.20 -5.27
CA GLN A 190 -6.66 2.58 -5.62
C GLN A 190 -5.86 3.18 -4.48
N GLY A 191 -4.67 3.71 -4.79
CA GLY A 191 -3.98 4.63 -3.89
C GLY A 191 -4.67 5.99 -3.92
N SER A 192 -5.34 6.33 -2.83
CA SER A 192 -6.19 7.52 -2.76
C SER A 192 -5.56 8.62 -1.92
N ALA A 193 -5.57 9.83 -2.47
CA ALA A 193 -5.14 11.05 -1.79
C ALA A 193 -6.23 12.16 -1.82
N SER A 194 -7.41 11.89 -2.39
CA SER A 194 -8.52 12.86 -2.52
C SER A 194 -9.87 12.15 -2.60
N LEU A 195 -10.95 12.88 -2.42
CA LEU A 195 -12.33 12.39 -2.59
C LEU A 195 -12.55 11.82 -3.99
N ASP A 196 -12.12 12.52 -5.04
CA ASP A 196 -12.28 12.09 -6.42
C ASP A 196 -11.65 10.72 -6.67
N SER A 197 -10.45 10.48 -6.14
CA SER A 197 -9.76 9.20 -6.29
C SER A 197 -10.45 8.05 -5.54
N ALA A 198 -11.09 8.35 -4.41
CA ALA A 198 -11.88 7.38 -3.65
C ALA A 198 -13.20 7.01 -4.35
N ILE A 199 -13.89 8.00 -4.90
CA ILE A 199 -15.09 7.80 -5.72
C ILE A 199 -14.76 6.97 -6.95
N GLN A 200 -13.67 7.31 -7.65
CA GLN A 200 -13.20 6.54 -8.81
C GLN A 200 -12.88 5.08 -8.45
N ALA A 201 -12.29 4.82 -7.28
CA ALA A 201 -12.04 3.45 -6.82
C ALA A 201 -13.35 2.64 -6.70
N ALA A 202 -14.38 3.25 -6.12
CA ALA A 202 -15.70 2.62 -6.01
C ALA A 202 -16.33 2.39 -7.38
N GLU A 203 -16.24 3.34 -8.32
CA GLU A 203 -16.74 3.20 -9.70
C GLU A 203 -16.05 2.07 -10.46
N LEU A 204 -14.74 1.92 -10.28
CA LEU A 204 -13.94 0.86 -10.89
C LEU A 204 -14.12 -0.52 -10.22
N GLY A 205 -14.82 -0.61 -9.09
CA GLY A 205 -14.98 -1.85 -8.35
C GLY A 205 -13.64 -2.41 -7.82
N ILE A 206 -12.75 -1.53 -7.32
CA ILE A 206 -11.47 -1.90 -6.70
C ILE A 206 -11.38 -1.41 -5.26
N GLY A 207 -10.48 -2.02 -4.47
CA GLY A 207 -10.25 -1.63 -3.09
C GLY A 207 -9.64 -0.23 -2.93
N LEU A 208 -9.51 0.22 -1.70
CA LEU A 208 -8.95 1.53 -1.35
C LEU A 208 -7.77 1.37 -0.38
N ILE A 209 -6.69 2.12 -0.62
CA ILE A 209 -5.63 2.40 0.35
C ILE A 209 -5.38 3.90 0.39
N SER A 210 -5.50 4.50 1.58
CA SER A 210 -5.20 5.91 1.79
C SER A 210 -3.79 6.09 2.35
N GLY A 211 -3.03 6.99 1.73
CA GLY A 211 -1.62 7.24 2.06
C GLY A 211 -1.43 8.29 3.15
N THR A 212 -0.17 8.73 3.29
CA THR A 212 0.28 9.73 4.28
C THR A 212 0.30 11.16 3.75
N VAL A 213 -0.18 11.40 2.52
CA VAL A 213 -0.29 12.71 1.88
C VAL A 213 -1.66 12.81 1.23
N LEU A 214 -2.42 13.84 1.57
CA LEU A 214 -3.76 14.10 1.03
C LEU A 214 -3.83 15.47 0.38
N HIS A 215 -4.75 15.64 -0.58
CA HIS A 215 -4.96 16.85 -1.34
C HIS A 215 -6.45 17.23 -1.38
N ASP A 216 -6.76 18.49 -1.64
CA ASP A 216 -8.12 19.00 -1.85
C ASP A 216 -9.00 18.94 -0.58
N GLN A 217 -8.39 19.08 0.60
CA GLN A 217 -9.10 19.19 1.88
C GLN A 217 -9.85 20.51 2.02
N ALA A 218 -10.89 20.53 2.86
CA ALA A 218 -11.56 21.75 3.23
C ALA A 218 -10.70 22.60 4.19
N GLU A 219 -10.96 23.89 4.24
CA GLU A 219 -10.26 24.79 5.17
C GLU A 219 -10.52 24.38 6.62
N GLY A 220 -9.46 24.31 7.42
CA GLY A 220 -9.52 23.93 8.84
C GLY A 220 -9.72 22.42 9.09
N GLU A 221 -9.86 21.60 8.07
CA GLU A 221 -10.01 20.16 8.21
C GLU A 221 -8.68 19.49 8.56
N THR A 222 -8.68 18.67 9.62
CA THR A 222 -7.50 17.90 10.00
C THR A 222 -7.27 16.71 9.05
N PHE A 223 -6.04 16.18 9.04
CA PHE A 223 -5.70 15.01 8.23
C PHE A 223 -6.64 13.82 8.48
N GLY A 224 -6.87 13.45 9.75
CA GLY A 224 -7.73 12.33 10.12
C GLY A 224 -9.20 12.56 9.75
N GLN A 225 -9.72 13.79 9.90
CA GLN A 225 -11.09 14.12 9.49
C GLN A 225 -11.26 13.97 7.97
N TYR A 226 -10.34 14.51 7.19
CA TYR A 226 -10.40 14.39 5.74
C TYR A 226 -10.23 12.94 5.28
N GLN A 227 -9.33 12.19 5.90
CA GLN A 227 -9.14 10.77 5.60
C GLN A 227 -10.39 9.95 5.90
N ALA A 228 -11.08 10.20 7.03
CA ALA A 228 -12.36 9.58 7.35
C ALA A 228 -13.43 9.89 6.30
N ARG A 229 -13.50 11.13 5.82
CA ARG A 229 -14.43 11.56 4.77
C ARG A 229 -14.15 10.89 3.42
N ILE A 230 -12.87 10.69 3.06
CA ILE A 230 -12.44 9.93 1.89
C ILE A 230 -12.95 8.47 1.98
N ILE A 231 -12.78 7.84 3.13
CA ILE A 231 -13.21 6.46 3.38
C ILE A 231 -14.74 6.34 3.31
N ASP A 232 -15.45 7.27 3.90
CA ASP A 232 -16.92 7.31 3.89
C ASP A 232 -17.47 7.52 2.46
N ALA A 233 -16.89 8.43 1.70
CA ALA A 233 -17.24 8.65 0.30
C ALA A 233 -17.05 7.38 -0.54
N TYR A 234 -15.92 6.67 -0.38
CA TYR A 234 -15.68 5.39 -1.04
C TYR A 234 -16.76 4.36 -0.71
N ARG A 235 -17.04 4.15 0.57
CA ARG A 235 -18.02 3.14 1.03
C ARG A 235 -19.42 3.48 0.57
N THR A 236 -19.83 4.74 0.67
CA THR A 236 -21.15 5.21 0.23
C THR A 236 -21.34 5.00 -1.27
N HIS A 237 -20.33 5.36 -2.09
CA HIS A 237 -20.41 5.15 -3.54
C HIS A 237 -20.38 3.68 -3.91
N TRP A 238 -19.57 2.86 -3.24
CA TRP A 238 -19.55 1.41 -3.45
C TRP A 238 -20.93 0.78 -3.19
N LEU A 239 -21.53 1.07 -2.04
CA LEU A 239 -22.85 0.55 -1.70
C LEU A 239 -23.93 0.98 -2.68
N ARG A 240 -23.84 2.21 -3.19
CA ARG A 240 -24.79 2.73 -4.18
C ARG A 240 -24.69 1.99 -5.52
N ILE A 241 -23.47 1.69 -5.98
CA ILE A 241 -23.21 1.08 -7.31
C ILE A 241 -23.36 -0.43 -7.26
N TRP A 242 -22.65 -1.08 -6.34
CA TRP A 242 -22.51 -2.54 -6.31
C TRP A 242 -23.50 -3.24 -5.41
N LYS A 243 -24.12 -2.54 -4.45
CA LYS A 243 -25.08 -3.08 -3.46
C LYS A 243 -24.52 -4.26 -2.66
N THR A 244 -23.22 -4.32 -2.51
CA THR A 244 -22.47 -5.33 -1.75
C THR A 244 -21.58 -4.66 -0.73
N THR A 245 -21.09 -5.41 0.26
CA THR A 245 -20.09 -4.89 1.22
C THR A 245 -18.82 -4.45 0.50
N PRO A 246 -18.33 -3.21 0.72
CA PRO A 246 -17.08 -2.76 0.13
C PRO A 246 -15.89 -3.58 0.67
N PRO A 247 -14.83 -3.74 -0.15
CA PRO A 247 -13.58 -4.32 0.32
C PRO A 247 -13.01 -3.59 1.54
N PRO A 248 -12.25 -4.27 2.42
CA PRO A 248 -11.57 -3.63 3.53
C PRO A 248 -10.69 -2.46 3.09
N VAL A 249 -10.80 -1.34 3.81
CA VAL A 249 -10.01 -0.14 3.52
C VAL A 249 -8.72 -0.14 4.34
N ALA A 250 -7.59 0.03 3.66
CA ALA A 250 -6.28 0.19 4.28
C ALA A 250 -5.92 1.67 4.45
N VAL A 251 -5.26 1.99 5.56
CA VAL A 251 -4.73 3.33 5.83
C VAL A 251 -3.26 3.22 6.23
N ALA A 252 -2.40 3.96 5.54
CA ALA A 252 -1.00 4.09 5.90
C ALA A 252 -0.80 5.21 6.93
N ALA A 253 -0.09 4.90 8.03
CA ALA A 253 0.24 5.86 9.07
C ALA A 253 1.67 5.66 9.61
N SER A 254 2.30 6.74 10.04
CA SER A 254 3.58 6.68 10.75
C SER A 254 3.30 6.50 12.24
N VAL A 255 3.55 5.30 12.77
CA VAL A 255 3.34 4.96 14.17
C VAL A 255 4.67 4.50 14.77
N LEU A 256 5.18 5.22 15.76
CA LEU A 256 6.50 5.01 16.36
C LEU A 256 6.35 4.78 17.87
N VAL A 257 6.43 3.52 18.29
CA VAL A 257 6.21 3.11 19.68
C VAL A 257 7.52 3.15 20.46
N GLY A 258 7.67 4.13 21.34
CA GLY A 258 8.87 4.29 22.19
C GLY A 258 8.77 3.49 23.48
N THR A 259 9.17 2.22 23.47
CA THR A 259 9.15 1.33 24.64
C THR A 259 10.23 1.68 25.68
N THR A 260 11.27 2.44 25.30
CA THR A 260 12.30 2.96 26.20
C THR A 260 12.41 4.49 26.10
N PRO A 261 13.01 5.18 27.10
CA PRO A 261 13.26 6.63 27.04
C PRO A 261 14.05 7.04 25.79
N GLU A 262 15.10 6.31 25.46
CA GLU A 262 15.99 6.58 24.32
C GLU A 262 15.25 6.47 22.98
N LEU A 263 14.36 5.48 22.83
CA LEU A 263 13.52 5.35 21.65
C LEU A 263 12.52 6.50 21.52
N ARG A 264 11.93 6.94 22.63
CA ARG A 264 11.01 8.10 22.64
C ARG A 264 11.71 9.38 22.19
N GLU A 265 12.92 9.62 22.70
CA GLU A 265 13.73 10.78 22.30
C GLU A 265 14.07 10.71 20.80
N LYS A 266 14.52 9.55 20.33
CA LYS A 266 14.81 9.32 18.91
C LYS A 266 13.60 9.57 18.03
N TYR A 267 12.44 9.05 18.40
CA TYR A 267 11.21 9.19 17.60
C TYR A 267 10.65 10.61 17.65
N ALA A 268 10.79 11.31 18.76
CA ALA A 268 10.44 12.73 18.84
C ALA A 268 11.36 13.60 17.96
N ALA A 269 12.66 13.29 17.92
CA ALA A 269 13.59 13.97 17.01
C ALA A 269 13.24 13.70 15.53
N TYR A 270 12.92 12.47 15.17
CA TYR A 270 12.45 12.12 13.82
C TYR A 270 11.15 12.86 13.43
N ASP A 271 10.17 12.93 14.34
CA ASP A 271 8.92 13.67 14.09
C ASP A 271 9.19 15.17 13.90
N LEU A 272 10.07 15.74 14.71
CA LEU A 272 10.45 17.15 14.57
C LEU A 272 11.13 17.41 13.21
N GLU A 273 12.07 16.57 12.82
CA GLU A 273 12.73 16.66 11.51
C GLU A 273 11.71 16.54 10.37
N ARG A 274 10.77 15.61 10.46
CA ARG A 274 9.73 15.43 9.45
C ARG A 274 8.80 16.62 9.34
N ARG A 275 8.47 17.29 10.44
CA ARG A 275 7.67 18.53 10.43
C ARG A 275 8.41 19.72 9.84
N THR A 276 9.72 19.79 10.02
CA THR A 276 10.57 20.89 9.54
C THR A 276 11.05 20.69 8.10
N ALA A 277 11.52 19.50 7.76
CA ALA A 277 12.07 19.15 6.45
C ALA A 277 11.05 18.42 5.53
N GLY A 278 9.86 18.09 6.04
CA GLY A 278 8.80 17.43 5.29
C GLY A 278 9.20 16.06 4.77
N ILE A 279 8.82 15.78 3.50
CA ILE A 279 9.18 14.51 2.84
C ILE A 279 10.69 14.35 2.60
N ALA A 280 11.48 15.40 2.76
CA ALA A 280 12.94 15.32 2.67
C ALA A 280 13.56 14.66 3.91
N ALA A 281 12.85 14.64 5.05
CA ALA A 281 13.33 14.04 6.28
C ALA A 281 13.70 12.56 6.09
N SER A 282 14.78 12.16 6.74
CA SER A 282 15.18 10.75 6.86
C SER A 282 15.38 10.01 5.53
N ARG A 283 16.03 10.63 4.58
CA ARG A 283 16.36 9.97 3.31
C ARG A 283 17.66 9.14 3.42
N PRO A 284 17.78 8.04 2.66
CA PRO A 284 19.05 7.35 2.54
C PRO A 284 20.13 8.26 1.99
N LYS A 285 21.39 8.03 2.38
CA LYS A 285 22.55 8.73 1.80
C LYS A 285 22.60 8.50 0.28
N GLY A 286 22.77 9.55 -0.49
CA GLY A 286 22.78 9.52 -1.96
C GLY A 286 21.40 9.65 -2.63
N ALA A 287 20.31 9.54 -1.89
CA ALA A 287 18.96 9.68 -2.47
C ALA A 287 18.70 11.11 -3.01
N LEU A 288 17.96 11.20 -4.11
CA LEU A 288 17.59 12.47 -4.74
C LEU A 288 16.78 13.36 -3.78
N ALA A 289 17.19 14.60 -3.62
CA ALA A 289 16.41 15.58 -2.86
C ALA A 289 15.09 15.88 -3.58
N PRO A 290 13.94 15.89 -2.86
CA PRO A 290 12.69 16.33 -3.44
C PRO A 290 12.72 17.84 -3.72
N ALA A 291 12.01 18.28 -4.74
CA ALA A 291 11.88 19.68 -5.10
C ALA A 291 11.05 20.53 -4.10
N GLY A 292 10.65 19.96 -2.98
CA GLY A 292 9.82 20.59 -1.96
C GLY A 292 8.62 19.72 -1.58
N GLN A 293 7.78 20.24 -0.69
CA GLN A 293 6.49 19.62 -0.38
C GLN A 293 5.47 19.94 -1.48
N PRO A 294 4.52 19.01 -1.75
CA PRO A 294 3.40 19.34 -2.62
C PRO A 294 2.62 20.54 -2.06
N VAL A 295 2.42 21.58 -2.87
CA VAL A 295 1.70 22.78 -2.47
C VAL A 295 0.26 22.40 -2.09
N GLY A 296 -0.22 22.87 -0.93
CA GLY A 296 -1.59 22.62 -0.45
C GLY A 296 -1.86 21.19 0.04
N ALA A 297 -0.84 20.32 0.16
CA ALA A 297 -1.05 18.98 0.67
C ALA A 297 -1.07 18.93 2.20
N LEU A 298 -1.98 18.12 2.75
CA LEU A 298 -1.94 17.69 4.15
C LEU A 298 -0.99 16.50 4.30
N ILE A 299 -0.13 16.57 5.30
CA ILE A 299 0.79 15.49 5.67
C ILE A 299 0.27 14.80 6.94
N SER A 300 0.23 13.47 6.92
CA SER A 300 -0.16 12.66 8.08
C SER A 300 0.69 12.99 9.31
N PRO A 301 0.10 13.10 10.51
CA PRO A 301 0.86 13.19 11.74
C PRO A 301 1.71 11.93 11.96
N VAL A 302 2.70 12.05 12.86
CA VAL A 302 3.42 10.89 13.42
C VAL A 302 2.81 10.60 14.79
N PHE A 303 2.25 9.39 14.93
CA PHE A 303 1.74 8.89 16.20
C PHE A 303 2.92 8.31 16.99
N GLN A 304 3.49 9.05 17.92
CA GLN A 304 4.69 8.66 18.64
C GLN A 304 4.58 8.89 20.15
N GLY A 305 5.29 8.10 20.94
CA GLY A 305 5.29 8.20 22.39
C GLY A 305 5.38 6.85 23.10
N THR A 306 4.90 6.80 24.35
CA THR A 306 4.73 5.52 25.06
C THR A 306 3.65 4.68 24.39
N PRO A 307 3.61 3.34 24.61
CA PRO A 307 2.54 2.50 24.08
C PRO A 307 1.14 3.04 24.38
N ASP A 308 0.87 3.46 25.61
CA ASP A 308 -0.45 4.02 26.00
C ASP A 308 -0.78 5.31 25.26
N ALA A 309 0.17 6.23 25.12
CA ALA A 309 -0.04 7.48 24.39
C ALA A 309 -0.31 7.22 22.90
N VAL A 310 0.39 6.26 22.29
CA VAL A 310 0.17 5.86 20.91
C VAL A 310 -1.19 5.21 20.73
N ILE A 311 -1.61 4.33 21.64
CA ILE A 311 -2.95 3.70 21.61
C ILE A 311 -4.02 4.79 21.66
N GLU A 312 -3.93 5.72 22.60
CA GLU A 312 -4.91 6.81 22.75
C GLU A 312 -4.98 7.68 21.49
N ALA A 313 -3.84 8.07 20.94
CA ALA A 313 -3.77 8.88 19.74
C ALA A 313 -4.36 8.17 18.51
N VAL A 314 -4.07 6.88 18.33
CA VAL A 314 -4.61 6.07 17.23
C VAL A 314 -6.12 5.85 17.37
N LEU A 315 -6.60 5.57 18.58
CA LEU A 315 -8.03 5.37 18.85
C LEU A 315 -8.84 6.66 18.66
N SER A 316 -8.21 7.83 18.85
CA SER A 316 -8.85 9.14 18.75
C SER A 316 -8.80 9.73 17.33
N ASP A 317 -7.98 9.16 16.42
CA ASP A 317 -7.89 9.67 15.04
C ASP A 317 -9.04 9.15 14.17
N PRO A 318 -9.87 10.05 13.57
CA PRO A 318 -11.06 9.63 12.81
C PRO A 318 -10.73 8.79 11.57
N GLY A 319 -9.61 9.06 10.88
CA GLY A 319 -9.18 8.32 9.70
C GLY A 319 -8.77 6.90 10.06
N LEU A 320 -7.96 6.77 11.11
CA LEU A 320 -7.56 5.47 11.63
C LEU A 320 -8.75 4.72 12.24
N ALA A 321 -9.66 5.40 12.92
CA ALA A 321 -10.87 4.78 13.45
C ALA A 321 -11.74 4.15 12.34
N ALA A 322 -11.84 4.81 11.19
CA ALA A 322 -12.63 4.34 10.06
C ALA A 322 -11.98 3.18 9.27
N ALA A 323 -10.68 2.94 9.37
CA ALA A 323 -9.95 1.95 8.59
C ALA A 323 -10.12 0.52 9.09
N ASP A 324 -10.11 -0.46 8.19
CA ASP A 324 -10.13 -1.89 8.51
C ASP A 324 -8.72 -2.47 8.65
N GLU A 325 -7.74 -1.89 7.95
CA GLU A 325 -6.33 -2.28 7.95
C GLU A 325 -5.44 -1.08 8.30
N LEU A 326 -4.53 -1.26 9.26
CA LEU A 326 -3.47 -0.29 9.55
C LEU A 326 -2.18 -0.74 8.88
N VAL A 327 -1.63 0.11 8.01
CA VAL A 327 -0.36 -0.11 7.32
C VAL A 327 0.69 0.86 7.87
N LEU A 328 1.69 0.32 8.56
CA LEU A 328 2.77 1.11 9.14
C LEU A 328 3.69 1.67 8.06
N PHE A 329 3.79 2.97 7.94
CA PHE A 329 4.78 3.60 7.10
C PHE A 329 6.12 3.64 7.82
N LEU A 330 7.05 2.76 7.44
CA LEU A 330 8.36 2.66 8.06
C LEU A 330 9.27 3.83 7.64
N PRO A 331 10.01 4.44 8.59
CA PRO A 331 10.96 5.49 8.27
C PRO A 331 12.07 4.99 7.33
N PRO A 332 12.29 5.66 6.18
CA PRO A 332 13.27 5.19 5.19
C PRO A 332 14.73 5.18 5.68
N ALA A 333 15.05 6.03 6.65
CA ALA A 333 16.39 6.11 7.23
C ALA A 333 16.66 5.07 8.32
N PHE A 334 15.63 4.35 8.76
CA PHE A 334 15.84 3.31 9.77
C PHE A 334 16.39 2.05 9.10
N GLY A 335 17.43 1.50 9.69
CA GLY A 335 18.01 0.23 9.24
C GLY A 335 17.10 -0.96 9.48
N LEU A 336 17.50 -2.13 8.95
CA LEU A 336 16.72 -3.36 9.07
C LEU A 336 16.38 -3.71 10.53
N SER A 337 17.37 -3.71 11.43
CA SER A 337 17.16 -4.06 12.84
C SER A 337 16.21 -3.12 13.56
N GLU A 338 16.25 -1.84 13.24
CA GLU A 338 15.35 -0.83 13.83
C GLU A 338 13.91 -1.01 13.31
N ASN A 339 13.74 -1.26 12.03
CA ASN A 339 12.43 -1.53 11.44
C ASN A 339 11.82 -2.81 11.99
N ILE A 340 12.60 -3.89 12.15
CA ILE A 340 12.13 -5.13 12.79
C ILE A 340 11.70 -4.86 14.24
N ARG A 341 12.49 -4.09 15.00
CA ARG A 341 12.14 -3.71 16.37
C ARG A 341 10.83 -2.92 16.40
N LEU A 342 10.68 -1.91 15.53
CA LEU A 342 9.47 -1.10 15.45
C LEU A 342 8.23 -1.96 15.17
N LEU A 343 8.34 -2.90 14.23
CA LEU A 343 7.28 -3.85 13.94
C LEU A 343 6.96 -4.74 15.15
N ALA A 344 7.97 -5.25 15.85
CA ALA A 344 7.78 -6.08 17.04
C ALA A 344 7.14 -5.31 18.19
N ASP A 345 7.65 -4.11 18.51
CA ASP A 345 7.12 -3.27 19.59
C ASP A 345 5.64 -2.93 19.33
N LEU A 346 5.27 -2.56 18.10
CA LEU A 346 3.89 -2.26 17.75
C LEU A 346 2.99 -3.51 17.82
N ALA A 347 3.41 -4.63 17.25
CA ALA A 347 2.62 -5.86 17.25
C ALA A 347 2.34 -6.38 18.67
N THR A 348 3.28 -6.17 19.61
CA THR A 348 3.17 -6.70 20.98
C THR A 348 2.54 -5.73 21.96
N THR A 349 2.69 -4.42 21.78
CA THR A 349 2.30 -3.43 22.81
C THR A 349 1.11 -2.56 22.41
N VAL A 350 0.84 -2.36 21.13
CA VAL A 350 -0.22 -1.46 20.64
C VAL A 350 -1.31 -2.20 19.89
N ALA A 351 -0.94 -3.03 18.91
CA ALA A 351 -1.89 -3.64 17.99
C ALA A 351 -3.00 -4.47 18.66
N PRO A 352 -2.73 -5.24 19.76
CA PRO A 352 -3.80 -5.95 20.49
C PRO A 352 -4.88 -5.01 21.02
N SER A 353 -4.52 -3.81 21.51
CA SER A 353 -5.47 -2.79 21.96
C SER A 353 -6.29 -2.15 20.84
N LEU A 354 -5.89 -2.35 19.59
CA LEU A 354 -6.64 -1.94 18.40
C LEU A 354 -7.56 -3.07 17.88
N GLY A 355 -7.67 -4.18 18.58
CA GLY A 355 -8.47 -5.35 18.21
C GLY A 355 -7.78 -6.29 17.23
N TRP A 356 -6.51 -6.04 16.88
CA TRP A 356 -5.75 -6.89 15.99
C TRP A 356 -5.33 -8.22 16.64
N LYS A 357 -5.34 -9.27 15.82
CA LYS A 357 -4.82 -10.59 16.17
C LYS A 357 -3.79 -11.02 15.12
N PRO A 358 -2.64 -11.58 15.54
CA PRO A 358 -1.65 -12.09 14.59
C PRO A 358 -2.25 -13.18 13.70
N ALA A 359 -1.75 -13.27 12.46
CA ALA A 359 -2.07 -14.39 11.60
C ALA A 359 -1.60 -15.69 12.27
N SER A 360 -2.50 -16.68 12.38
CA SER A 360 -2.13 -18.01 12.83
C SER A 360 -1.65 -18.84 11.64
N ASP A 361 -0.72 -19.76 11.86
CA ASP A 361 -0.16 -20.67 10.82
C ASP A 361 -1.23 -21.49 10.06
N ASN A 362 -2.49 -21.45 10.51
CA ASN A 362 -3.63 -22.18 9.92
C ASN A 362 -4.52 -21.35 8.99
N GLN A 363 -4.23 -20.06 8.75
CA GLN A 363 -5.01 -19.25 7.80
C GLN A 363 -4.32 -19.20 6.43
N GLY A 364 -4.46 -20.27 5.66
CA GLY A 364 -4.10 -20.28 4.24
C GLY A 364 -4.99 -19.31 3.42
N PRO A 365 -4.56 -18.92 2.20
CA PRO A 365 -5.24 -17.92 1.36
C PRO A 365 -6.69 -18.27 0.97
N GLU A 366 -7.14 -19.49 1.21
CA GLU A 366 -8.47 -19.97 0.84
C GLU A 366 -9.63 -19.31 1.60
N GLN A 367 -9.42 -18.80 2.82
CA GLN A 367 -10.52 -18.24 3.63
C GLN A 367 -10.79 -16.75 3.36
N ALA A 368 -9.86 -16.01 2.77
CA ALA A 368 -10.08 -14.63 2.37
C ALA A 368 -10.86 -14.50 1.05
N ALA A 369 -10.82 -15.51 0.19
CA ALA A 369 -11.48 -15.53 -1.13
C ALA A 369 -12.99 -15.85 -1.06
N ILE A 370 -13.48 -16.49 0.01
CA ILE A 370 -14.87 -16.95 0.12
C ILE A 370 -15.85 -15.83 0.54
N GLN A 371 -15.37 -14.71 1.08
CA GLN A 371 -16.24 -13.60 1.49
C GLN A 371 -16.45 -12.50 0.42
N GLY A 372 -15.81 -12.61 -0.72
CA GLY A 372 -15.98 -11.69 -1.86
C GLY A 372 -16.79 -12.34 -2.98
N SER A 373 -18.13 -12.34 -2.88
CA SER A 373 -18.99 -12.70 -4.01
C SER A 373 -18.68 -11.80 -5.22
N ARG A 374 -18.42 -12.43 -6.38
CA ARG A 374 -18.28 -11.78 -7.69
C ARG A 374 -19.39 -10.75 -7.89
N PRO A 375 -19.10 -9.53 -8.39
CA PRO A 375 -20.11 -8.73 -9.03
C PRO A 375 -20.63 -9.49 -10.28
N PRO A 376 -21.93 -9.40 -10.60
CA PRO A 376 -22.49 -9.98 -11.82
C PRO A 376 -21.85 -9.32 -13.05
N ALA A 377 -21.72 -10.11 -14.11
CA ALA A 377 -21.13 -9.75 -15.40
C ALA A 377 -21.86 -8.56 -16.06
#